data_67e866fe0421243e0e410819209111ea
#
_entry.id   67e866fe0421243e0e410819209111ea
#
_cell.length_a   1.000
_cell.length_b   1.000
_cell.length_c   1.000
_cell.angle_alpha   90.00
_cell.angle_beta   90.00
_cell.angle_gamma   90.00
#
_symmetry.space_group_name_H-M   'P 1'
#
loop_
_entity.id
_entity.type
_entity.pdbx_description
1 polymer ?
#
loop_
_entity_poly.entity_id
_entity_poly.type
_entity_poly.pdbx_seq_one_letter_code
_entity_poly.pdbx_strand_id
1 'polypeptide(L)'
;MVHTRLPLRSAITLIAVMIFNCGVAVAEPNQTSADYIMPGCRDAASLMIFSRVGESEQEVSLMSFCLGIVVGLSFMGQPYGICVPAGTTSQQATSIVVQYIDGQPARIHAVFNSIAVEALRARWPCSLAAGARDPLAVALH
;
A
#
# COMPACT_ATOMS: atom_id res chain seq x y z
N MET A 1 -22.49 63.30 -7.81
CA MET A 1 -22.69 61.83 -7.90
C MET A 1 -22.40 61.40 -9.32
N VAL A 2 -21.23 60.82 -9.57
CA VAL A 2 -20.79 60.42 -10.93
C VAL A 2 -21.07 58.92 -11.04
N HIS A 3 -22.13 58.56 -11.77
CA HIS A 3 -22.43 57.17 -12.09
C HIS A 3 -21.57 56.72 -13.27
N THR A 4 -20.44 56.09 -12.98
CA THR A 4 -19.60 55.46 -13.99
C THR A 4 -20.27 54.15 -14.44
N ARG A 5 -20.96 54.20 -15.59
CA ARG A 5 -21.53 53.01 -16.23
C ARG A 5 -20.37 52.20 -16.82
N LEU A 6 -20.02 51.09 -16.19
CA LEU A 6 -19.10 50.13 -16.80
C LEU A 6 -19.76 49.56 -18.08
N PRO A 7 -19.03 49.53 -19.22
CA PRO A 7 -19.58 48.97 -20.44
C PRO A 7 -19.82 47.46 -20.27
N LEU A 8 -21.03 47.04 -20.67
CA LEU A 8 -21.52 45.67 -20.58
C LEU A 8 -20.51 44.60 -21.11
N ARG A 9 -19.67 44.98 -22.07
CA ARG A 9 -18.61 44.15 -22.64
C ARG A 9 -17.52 43.79 -21.64
N SER A 10 -17.15 44.69 -20.72
CA SER A 10 -16.14 44.42 -19.68
C SER A 10 -16.64 43.46 -18.61
N ALA A 11 -17.92 43.47 -18.28
CA ALA A 11 -18.53 42.57 -17.32
C ALA A 11 -18.56 41.11 -17.82
N ILE A 12 -18.84 40.91 -19.12
CA ILE A 12 -18.86 39.57 -19.75
C ILE A 12 -17.47 38.96 -19.80
N THR A 13 -16.43 39.76 -20.06
CA THR A 13 -15.02 39.27 -20.10
C THR A 13 -14.56 38.84 -18.72
N LEU A 14 -14.94 39.54 -17.66
CA LEU A 14 -14.58 39.18 -16.28
C LEU A 14 -15.27 37.87 -15.82
N ILE A 15 -16.54 37.66 -16.20
CA ILE A 15 -17.26 36.41 -15.88
C ILE A 15 -16.66 35.22 -16.62
N ALA A 16 -16.24 35.36 -17.89
CA ALA A 16 -15.60 34.30 -18.67
C ALA A 16 -14.27 33.88 -18.07
N VAL A 17 -13.46 34.81 -17.52
CA VAL A 17 -12.19 34.48 -16.86
C VAL A 17 -12.39 33.76 -15.54
N MET A 18 -13.46 34.06 -14.78
CA MET A 18 -13.79 33.37 -13.52
C MET A 18 -14.22 31.92 -13.73
N ILE A 19 -14.88 31.60 -14.85
CA ILE A 19 -15.35 30.23 -15.14
C ILE A 19 -14.18 29.33 -15.55
N PHE A 20 -13.14 29.87 -16.17
CA PHE A 20 -11.99 29.10 -16.65
C PHE A 20 -11.03 28.67 -15.52
N ASN A 21 -11.14 29.25 -14.31
CA ASN A 21 -10.36 28.88 -13.14
C ASN A 21 -11.02 27.86 -12.21
N CYS A 22 -12.20 27.33 -12.57
CA CYS A 22 -12.77 26.20 -11.87
C CYS A 22 -12.00 24.92 -12.30
N GLY A 23 -10.75 24.82 -11.87
CA GLY A 23 -9.96 23.62 -12.03
C GLY A 23 -10.71 22.45 -11.42
N VAL A 24 -11.03 21.45 -12.23
CA VAL A 24 -11.54 20.19 -11.74
C VAL A 24 -10.48 19.67 -10.78
N ALA A 25 -10.73 19.71 -9.47
CA ALA A 25 -9.90 19.06 -8.48
C ALA A 25 -10.00 17.56 -8.76
N VAL A 26 -9.06 17.03 -9.53
CA VAL A 26 -8.88 15.58 -9.67
C VAL A 26 -8.37 15.15 -8.30
N ALA A 27 -9.17 14.37 -7.57
CA ALA A 27 -8.72 13.77 -6.32
C ALA A 27 -7.46 12.95 -6.62
N GLU A 28 -6.35 13.30 -5.98
CA GLU A 28 -5.14 12.48 -6.10
C GLU A 28 -5.43 11.06 -5.57
N PRO A 29 -4.94 10.02 -6.27
CA PRO A 29 -5.11 8.65 -5.81
C PRO A 29 -4.46 8.50 -4.43
N ASN A 30 -5.14 7.80 -3.53
CA ASN A 30 -4.59 7.51 -2.21
C ASN A 30 -3.41 6.53 -2.36
N GLN A 31 -2.19 7.05 -2.38
CA GLN A 31 -0.95 6.31 -2.60
C GLN A 31 -0.64 5.26 -1.51
N THR A 32 -1.41 5.24 -0.42
CA THR A 32 -1.27 4.25 0.65
C THR A 32 -2.30 3.13 0.57
N SER A 33 -3.25 3.20 -0.35
CA SER A 33 -4.29 2.19 -0.50
C SER A 33 -3.80 0.95 -1.25
N ALA A 34 -4.45 -0.18 -1.01
CA ALA A 34 -4.04 -1.42 -1.63
C ALA A 34 -4.25 -1.41 -3.16
N ASP A 35 -5.34 -0.81 -3.67
CA ASP A 35 -5.58 -0.69 -5.11
C ASP A 35 -4.46 0.05 -5.85
N TYR A 36 -3.86 1.06 -5.20
CA TYR A 36 -2.72 1.79 -5.77
C TYR A 36 -1.42 0.96 -5.79
N ILE A 37 -1.16 0.17 -4.74
CA ILE A 37 0.11 -0.55 -4.56
C ILE A 37 0.09 -1.95 -5.19
N MET A 38 -1.07 -2.60 -5.27
CA MET A 38 -1.23 -3.99 -5.70
C MET A 38 -0.67 -4.31 -7.10
N PRO A 39 -0.71 -3.43 -8.11
CA PRO A 39 -0.03 -3.70 -9.39
C PRO A 39 1.43 -4.07 -9.18
N GLY A 40 2.19 -3.25 -8.43
CA GLY A 40 3.58 -3.54 -8.12
C GLY A 40 3.79 -4.80 -7.27
N CYS A 41 2.84 -5.14 -6.38
CA CYS A 41 2.91 -6.39 -5.61
C CYS A 41 2.74 -7.63 -6.49
N ARG A 42 1.85 -7.59 -7.48
CA ARG A 42 1.65 -8.70 -8.42
C ARG A 42 2.89 -8.92 -9.29
N ASP A 43 3.53 -7.84 -9.71
CA ASP A 43 4.79 -7.91 -10.45
C ASP A 43 5.91 -8.49 -9.57
N ALA A 44 6.02 -8.03 -8.32
CA ALA A 44 6.99 -8.55 -7.34
C ALA A 44 6.74 -10.02 -6.99
N ALA A 45 5.50 -10.50 -6.98
CA ALA A 45 5.16 -11.89 -6.73
C ALA A 45 5.42 -12.80 -7.93
N SER A 46 5.48 -12.24 -9.15
CA SER A 46 5.77 -13.01 -10.35
C SER A 46 7.28 -13.28 -10.48
N LEU A 47 7.66 -14.46 -11.00
CA LEU A 47 9.07 -14.79 -11.27
C LEU A 47 9.69 -13.98 -12.41
N MET A 48 8.92 -13.10 -13.05
CA MET A 48 9.32 -12.39 -14.26
C MET A 48 10.01 -11.03 -14.01
N ILE A 49 10.43 -10.75 -12.77
CA ILE A 49 11.06 -9.47 -12.39
C ILE A 49 12.27 -9.12 -13.26
N PHE A 50 13.00 -10.10 -13.75
CA PHE A 50 14.24 -9.89 -14.52
C PHE A 50 14.05 -9.85 -16.05
N SER A 51 12.87 -10.12 -16.57
CA SER A 51 12.63 -10.19 -18.03
C SER A 51 11.91 -8.97 -18.60
N ARG A 52 11.50 -8.02 -17.79
CA ARG A 52 10.79 -6.81 -18.24
C ARG A 52 11.77 -5.66 -18.48
N VAL A 53 12.31 -5.63 -19.67
CA VAL A 53 13.04 -4.46 -20.20
C VAL A 53 11.99 -3.48 -20.71
N GLY A 54 11.82 -2.32 -20.07
CA GLY A 54 10.93 -1.24 -20.54
C GLY A 54 9.79 -0.85 -19.61
N GLU A 55 9.83 -1.27 -18.33
CA GLU A 55 8.86 -0.82 -17.33
C GLU A 55 9.00 0.68 -17.03
N SER A 56 7.89 1.32 -16.74
CA SER A 56 7.89 2.73 -16.32
C SER A 56 8.53 2.88 -14.93
N GLU A 57 9.09 4.06 -14.64
CA GLU A 57 9.64 4.37 -13.31
C GLU A 57 8.60 4.18 -12.20
N GLN A 58 7.32 4.40 -12.51
CA GLN A 58 6.24 4.22 -11.56
C GLN A 58 6.01 2.74 -11.21
N GLU A 59 6.06 1.83 -12.19
CA GLU A 59 5.91 0.39 -11.96
C GLU A 59 7.06 -0.15 -11.09
N VAL A 60 8.30 0.24 -11.40
CA VAL A 60 9.47 -0.12 -10.59
C VAL A 60 9.36 0.43 -9.17
N SER A 61 8.87 1.64 -9.01
CA SER A 61 8.67 2.26 -7.70
C SER A 61 7.62 1.50 -6.87
N LEU A 62 6.47 1.17 -7.45
CA LEU A 62 5.40 0.41 -6.77
C LEU A 62 5.86 -0.99 -6.37
N MET A 63 6.58 -1.68 -7.26
CA MET A 63 7.17 -2.99 -6.99
C MET A 63 8.15 -2.93 -5.82
N SER A 64 9.07 -1.95 -5.84
CA SER A 64 10.06 -1.76 -4.78
C SER A 64 9.42 -1.39 -3.44
N PHE A 65 8.38 -0.57 -3.47
CA PHE A 65 7.61 -0.18 -2.29
C PHE A 65 6.90 -1.39 -1.66
N CYS A 66 6.22 -2.19 -2.47
CA CYS A 66 5.58 -3.42 -2.02
C CYS A 66 6.58 -4.38 -1.37
N LEU A 67 7.70 -4.68 -2.08
CA LEU A 67 8.75 -5.55 -1.55
C LEU A 67 9.33 -5.02 -0.25
N GLY A 68 9.60 -3.72 -0.17
CA GLY A 68 10.14 -3.09 1.04
C GLY A 68 9.25 -3.30 2.27
N ILE A 69 7.94 -3.12 2.11
CA ILE A 69 6.97 -3.34 3.19
C ILE A 69 6.90 -4.82 3.58
N VAL A 70 6.74 -5.72 2.61
CA VAL A 70 6.59 -7.16 2.88
C VAL A 70 7.86 -7.73 3.52
N VAL A 71 9.02 -7.36 3.01
CA VAL A 71 10.32 -7.76 3.59
C VAL A 71 10.49 -7.20 5.00
N GLY A 72 10.19 -5.92 5.21
CA GLY A 72 10.24 -5.30 6.54
C GLY A 72 9.35 -6.01 7.56
N LEU A 73 8.10 -6.32 7.18
CA LEU A 73 7.17 -7.07 8.02
C LEU A 73 7.65 -8.52 8.27
N SER A 74 8.33 -9.13 7.29
CA SER A 74 8.86 -10.48 7.45
C SER A 74 10.00 -10.56 8.48
N PHE A 75 10.83 -9.52 8.57
CA PHE A 75 11.93 -9.44 9.54
C PHE A 75 11.53 -8.91 10.89
N MET A 76 10.65 -7.90 10.94
CA MET A 76 10.27 -7.19 12.17
C MET A 76 8.83 -7.45 12.59
N GLY A 77 8.19 -8.49 12.08
CA GLY A 77 6.77 -8.76 12.28
C GLY A 77 6.38 -9.28 13.66
N GLN A 78 7.32 -9.71 14.51
CA GLN A 78 7.01 -10.28 15.83
C GLN A 78 6.10 -9.38 16.69
N PRO A 79 6.32 -8.06 16.82
CA PRO A 79 5.42 -7.20 17.56
C PRO A 79 3.99 -7.13 16.99
N TYR A 80 3.84 -7.47 15.71
CA TYR A 80 2.54 -7.54 15.02
C TYR A 80 1.93 -8.94 15.01
N GLY A 81 2.53 -9.90 15.73
CA GLY A 81 2.09 -11.28 15.77
C GLY A 81 2.40 -12.08 14.52
N ILE A 82 3.41 -11.68 13.74
CA ILE A 82 3.87 -12.34 12.52
C ILE A 82 5.17 -13.08 12.82
N CYS A 83 5.18 -14.41 12.63
CA CYS A 83 6.33 -15.28 12.83
C CYS A 83 6.65 -16.06 11.55
N VAL A 84 7.34 -15.39 10.63
CA VAL A 84 7.70 -15.97 9.33
C VAL A 84 8.70 -17.09 9.53
N PRO A 85 8.47 -18.30 8.96
CA PRO A 85 9.43 -19.40 9.04
C PRO A 85 10.77 -19.07 8.39
N ALA A 86 11.85 -19.57 8.96
CA ALA A 86 13.18 -19.47 8.35
C ALA A 86 13.17 -20.10 6.94
N GLY A 87 13.86 -19.46 6.00
CA GLY A 87 13.92 -19.89 4.60
C GLY A 87 12.76 -19.42 3.72
N THR A 88 11.76 -18.70 4.27
CA THR A 88 10.73 -18.07 3.46
C THR A 88 11.35 -16.97 2.60
N THR A 89 11.10 -17.01 1.29
CA THR A 89 11.58 -15.97 0.37
C THR A 89 10.66 -14.75 0.38
N SER A 90 11.20 -13.58 0.03
CA SER A 90 10.40 -12.36 -0.13
C SER A 90 9.26 -12.53 -1.14
N GLN A 91 9.51 -13.27 -2.22
CA GLN A 91 8.51 -13.59 -3.23
C GLN A 91 7.36 -14.43 -2.66
N GLN A 92 7.66 -15.46 -1.86
CA GLN A 92 6.63 -16.26 -1.19
C GLN A 92 5.78 -15.40 -0.26
N ALA A 93 6.42 -14.53 0.54
CA ALA A 93 5.71 -13.61 1.43
C ALA A 93 4.82 -12.64 0.65
N THR A 94 5.33 -12.08 -0.45
CA THR A 94 4.57 -11.17 -1.32
C THR A 94 3.38 -11.89 -1.97
N SER A 95 3.56 -13.12 -2.46
CA SER A 95 2.47 -13.92 -3.03
C SER A 95 1.34 -14.17 -2.03
N ILE A 96 1.65 -14.34 -0.75
CA ILE A 96 0.64 -14.51 0.31
C ILE A 96 -0.16 -13.21 0.49
N VAL A 97 0.51 -12.06 0.51
CA VAL A 97 -0.17 -10.76 0.61
C VAL A 97 -1.08 -10.53 -0.59
N VAL A 98 -0.59 -10.81 -1.81
CA VAL A 98 -1.38 -10.68 -3.04
C VAL A 98 -2.62 -11.56 -3.00
N GLN A 99 -2.47 -12.86 -2.69
CA GLN A 99 -3.60 -13.80 -2.62
C GLN A 99 -4.62 -13.39 -1.55
N TYR A 100 -4.16 -12.90 -0.40
CA TYR A 100 -5.04 -12.46 0.68
C TYR A 100 -5.89 -11.26 0.26
N ILE A 101 -5.28 -10.26 -0.39
CA ILE A 101 -5.98 -9.06 -0.85
C ILE A 101 -6.92 -9.38 -2.01
N ASP A 102 -6.49 -10.18 -2.98
CA ASP A 102 -7.31 -10.60 -4.12
C ASP A 102 -8.54 -11.40 -3.68
N GLY A 103 -8.45 -12.11 -2.56
CA GLY A 103 -9.59 -12.81 -1.94
C GLY A 103 -10.59 -11.87 -1.24
N GLN A 104 -10.29 -10.57 -1.13
CA GLN A 104 -11.12 -9.59 -0.41
C GLN A 104 -11.36 -8.31 -1.24
N PRO A 105 -12.01 -8.40 -2.41
CA PRO A 105 -12.16 -7.27 -3.34
C PRO A 105 -12.86 -6.06 -2.71
N ALA A 106 -13.74 -6.26 -1.74
CA ALA A 106 -14.40 -5.17 -1.03
C ALA A 106 -13.44 -4.30 -0.18
N ARG A 107 -12.23 -4.78 0.09
CA ARG A 107 -11.23 -4.10 0.92
C ARG A 107 -10.06 -3.52 0.12
N ILE A 108 -10.16 -3.51 -1.20
CA ILE A 108 -9.05 -3.06 -2.07
C ILE A 108 -8.63 -1.61 -1.80
N HIS A 109 -9.53 -0.77 -1.26
CA HIS A 109 -9.24 0.62 -0.88
C HIS A 109 -8.70 0.78 0.55
N ALA A 110 -8.53 -0.33 1.29
CA ALA A 110 -7.93 -0.28 2.62
C ALA A 110 -6.44 0.11 2.55
N VAL A 111 -5.91 0.62 3.68
CA VAL A 111 -4.48 0.95 3.80
C VAL A 111 -3.64 -0.32 3.62
N PHE A 112 -2.75 -0.31 2.64
CA PHE A 112 -1.96 -1.48 2.25
C PHE A 112 -1.19 -2.10 3.41
N ASN A 113 -0.50 -1.29 4.20
CA ASN A 113 0.30 -1.80 5.34
C ASN A 113 -0.55 -2.59 6.33
N SER A 114 -1.77 -2.11 6.62
CA SER A 114 -2.68 -2.79 7.56
C SER A 114 -3.13 -4.14 7.03
N ILE A 115 -3.52 -4.20 5.75
CA ILE A 115 -3.99 -5.46 5.16
C ILE A 115 -2.84 -6.44 4.92
N ALA A 116 -1.60 -5.95 4.66
CA ALA A 116 -0.41 -6.78 4.57
C ALA A 116 -0.04 -7.43 5.91
N VAL A 117 -0.15 -6.68 7.02
CA VAL A 117 0.00 -7.22 8.38
C VAL A 117 -1.02 -8.33 8.64
N GLU A 118 -2.29 -8.09 8.30
CA GLU A 118 -3.35 -9.10 8.47
C GLU A 118 -3.04 -10.37 7.65
N ALA A 119 -2.63 -10.22 6.39
CA ALA A 119 -2.30 -11.32 5.50
C ALA A 119 -1.17 -12.20 6.05
N LEU A 120 -0.08 -11.58 6.45
CA LEU A 120 1.10 -12.30 6.97
C LEU A 120 0.81 -12.93 8.34
N ARG A 121 0.07 -12.23 9.22
CA ARG A 121 -0.35 -12.77 10.51
C ARG A 121 -1.32 -13.94 10.35
N ALA A 122 -2.25 -13.88 9.41
CA ALA A 122 -3.16 -14.97 9.12
C ALA A 122 -2.41 -16.23 8.62
N ARG A 123 -1.34 -16.04 7.86
CA ARG A 123 -0.55 -17.15 7.32
C ARG A 123 0.47 -17.71 8.31
N TRP A 124 1.11 -16.83 9.08
CA TRP A 124 2.18 -17.17 10.03
C TRP A 124 1.96 -16.50 11.39
N PRO A 125 0.92 -16.90 12.11
CA PRO A 125 0.69 -16.37 13.45
C PRO A 125 1.80 -16.80 14.41
N CYS A 126 2.25 -15.89 15.29
CA CYS A 126 3.12 -16.28 16.38
C CYS A 126 2.32 -17.17 17.35
N SER A 127 2.78 -18.38 17.61
CA SER A 127 2.18 -19.21 18.64
C SER A 127 2.50 -18.63 20.02
N LEU A 128 1.50 -18.51 20.87
CA LEU A 128 1.67 -18.08 22.28
C LEU A 128 2.60 -19.01 23.08
N ALA A 129 2.89 -20.20 22.56
CA ALA A 129 3.75 -21.21 23.20
C ALA A 129 5.26 -20.90 23.11
N ALA A 130 5.69 -19.98 22.24
CA ALA A 130 7.12 -19.65 22.10
C ALA A 130 7.64 -18.66 23.15
N GLY A 131 6.76 -18.01 23.92
CA GLY A 131 7.13 -17.02 24.96
C GLY A 131 7.00 -17.51 26.41
N ALA A 132 6.35 -18.64 26.63
CA ALA A 132 6.18 -19.22 27.97
C ALA A 132 7.15 -20.40 28.19
N ARG A 133 8.45 -20.18 28.00
CA ARG A 133 9.41 -20.97 28.78
C ARG A 133 9.43 -20.33 30.17
N ASP A 134 8.62 -20.94 31.04
CA ASP A 134 8.59 -20.61 32.45
C ASP A 134 10.03 -20.68 33.02
N PRO A 135 10.65 -19.56 33.42
CA PRO A 135 12.01 -19.58 33.98
C PRO A 135 12.12 -20.38 35.29
N LEU A 136 11.00 -20.79 35.86
CA LEU A 136 10.93 -21.58 37.09
C LEU A 136 11.03 -23.10 36.85
N ALA A 137 10.90 -23.57 35.59
CA ALA A 137 10.98 -25.00 35.29
C ALA A 137 12.44 -25.54 35.27
N VAL A 138 13.45 -24.66 35.26
CA VAL A 138 14.87 -25.03 35.21
C VAL A 138 15.50 -25.23 36.63
N ALA A 139 14.80 -24.88 37.68
CA ALA A 139 15.36 -24.88 39.05
C ALA A 139 15.08 -26.16 39.86
N LEU A 140 14.51 -27.22 39.27
CA LEU A 140 14.12 -28.45 39.98
C LEU A 140 14.73 -29.76 39.42
N HIS A 141 15.90 -29.67 38.80
CA HIS A 141 16.70 -30.89 38.51
C HIS A 141 18.15 -30.71 38.93
#